data_7ff5fed1688de7c37e65cdb7b48eb4e6
#
_entry.id   7ff5fed1688de7c37e65cdb7b48eb4e6
#
_cell.length_a   1.000
_cell.length_b   1.000
_cell.length_c   1.000
_cell.angle_alpha   90.00
_cell.angle_beta   90.00
_cell.angle_gamma   90.00
#
_symmetry.space_group_name_H-M   'P 1'
#
loop_
_entity.id
_entity.type
_entity.pdbx_description
1 polymer ?
#
loop_
_entity_poly.entity_id
_entity_poly.type
_entity_poly.pdbx_seq_one_letter_code
_entity_poly.pdbx_strand_id
1 'polypeptide(L)'
;QRPRRNNSMADKKSLVEQKIEDTLINTGIDFKGAILVLGISGGPDSTALLVSLIKLQKTFGFVLKVAYIDHGLREEAKNEEDFVRTLSNKFNLAFESVKVDTLEYQKKNKLSQEESARHLRYKALSEMSKELNSHHILVGHTRDDQLETILMNLMRGAGLDGLTGMDTVAKLPPLLNFDTKNEISIIRPLLDISKNEINTYLEEMNLTPLIDESNNSPKYSRNRV
;
A
#
# COMPACT_ATOMS: atom_id res chain seq x y z
N GLN A 1 -2.07 -50.40 -14.31
CA GLN A 1 -1.53 -49.31 -13.51
C GLN A 1 -2.11 -47.99 -14.05
N ARG A 2 -2.99 -47.36 -13.28
CA ARG A 2 -3.54 -46.03 -13.60
C ARG A 2 -2.49 -44.98 -13.17
N PRO A 3 -2.13 -43.97 -13.98
CA PRO A 3 -1.23 -42.92 -13.56
C PRO A 3 -1.89 -42.11 -12.43
N ARG A 4 -1.16 -41.91 -11.33
CA ARG A 4 -1.56 -41.00 -10.26
C ARG A 4 -1.64 -39.59 -10.86
N ARG A 5 -2.84 -38.99 -10.82
CA ARG A 5 -3.02 -37.55 -11.07
C ARG A 5 -2.24 -36.80 -9.99
N ASN A 6 -1.10 -36.25 -10.38
CA ASN A 6 -0.46 -35.18 -9.62
C ASN A 6 -1.45 -33.98 -9.60
N ASN A 7 -2.24 -33.87 -8.55
CA ASN A 7 -3.01 -32.68 -8.28
C ASN A 7 -1.99 -31.60 -7.87
N SER A 8 -1.64 -30.73 -8.79
CA SER A 8 -0.73 -29.62 -8.54
C SER A 8 -1.37 -28.71 -7.48
N MET A 9 -0.73 -28.58 -6.33
CA MET A 9 -1.03 -27.58 -5.28
C MET A 9 -0.85 -26.14 -5.77
N ALA A 10 -0.59 -25.94 -7.07
CA ALA A 10 -0.19 -24.66 -7.67
C ALA A 10 -1.34 -23.70 -8.01
N ASP A 11 -2.63 -24.10 -7.83
CA ASP A 11 -3.75 -23.30 -8.35
C ASP A 11 -4.77 -22.82 -7.29
N LYS A 12 -4.54 -23.08 -6.00
CA LYS A 12 -5.49 -22.61 -4.97
C LYS A 12 -5.04 -21.25 -4.45
N LYS A 13 -5.79 -20.20 -4.80
CA LYS A 13 -5.58 -18.85 -4.23
C LYS A 13 -5.66 -18.94 -2.70
N SER A 14 -4.76 -18.21 -2.02
CA SER A 14 -4.84 -18.04 -0.57
C SER A 14 -6.06 -17.20 -0.17
N LEU A 15 -6.43 -17.25 1.11
CA LEU A 15 -7.54 -16.42 1.63
C LEU A 15 -7.27 -14.92 1.42
N VAL A 16 -6.02 -14.48 1.60
CA VAL A 16 -5.61 -13.08 1.40
C VAL A 16 -5.79 -12.68 -0.07
N GLU A 17 -5.34 -13.53 -1.01
CA GLU A 17 -5.50 -13.27 -2.45
C GLU A 17 -6.97 -13.22 -2.87
N GLN A 18 -7.82 -14.09 -2.31
CA GLN A 18 -9.25 -14.07 -2.56
C GLN A 18 -9.91 -12.78 -2.06
N LYS A 19 -9.61 -12.36 -0.83
CA LYS A 19 -10.13 -11.10 -0.27
C LYS A 19 -9.70 -9.87 -1.08
N ILE A 20 -8.44 -9.83 -1.52
CA ILE A 20 -7.96 -8.75 -2.39
C ILE A 20 -8.69 -8.76 -3.73
N GLU A 21 -8.86 -9.93 -4.35
CA GLU A 21 -9.61 -10.09 -5.60
C GLU A 21 -11.05 -9.59 -5.45
N ASP A 22 -11.75 -10.04 -4.41
CA ASP A 22 -13.13 -9.63 -4.11
C ASP A 22 -13.21 -8.10 -3.91
N THR A 23 -12.24 -7.54 -3.19
CA THR A 23 -12.16 -6.09 -2.99
C THR A 23 -12.00 -5.36 -4.32
N LEU A 24 -11.08 -5.80 -5.20
CA LEU A 24 -10.88 -5.17 -6.51
C LEU A 24 -12.15 -5.29 -7.38
N ILE A 25 -12.83 -6.42 -7.38
CA ILE A 25 -14.11 -6.61 -8.09
C ILE A 25 -15.17 -5.63 -7.55
N ASN A 26 -15.28 -5.52 -6.24
CA ASN A 26 -16.29 -4.68 -5.57
C ASN A 26 -16.05 -3.17 -5.78
N THR A 27 -14.86 -2.75 -6.22
CA THR A 27 -14.63 -1.35 -6.61
C THR A 27 -15.44 -0.93 -7.83
N GLY A 28 -15.87 -1.90 -8.66
CA GLY A 28 -16.53 -1.63 -9.95
C GLY A 28 -15.63 -1.01 -11.03
N ILE A 29 -14.31 -0.91 -10.77
CA ILE A 29 -13.34 -0.34 -11.70
C ILE A 29 -12.92 -1.40 -12.73
N ASP A 30 -12.94 -1.05 -14.01
CA ASP A 30 -12.33 -1.87 -15.05
C ASP A 30 -10.80 -1.65 -15.05
N PHE A 31 -10.07 -2.65 -14.59
CA PHE A 31 -8.61 -2.61 -14.52
C PHE A 31 -7.92 -3.08 -15.81
N LYS A 32 -8.66 -3.53 -16.82
CA LYS A 32 -8.08 -4.07 -18.05
C LYS A 32 -7.27 -3.01 -18.78
N GLY A 33 -5.97 -3.24 -18.94
CA GLY A 33 -5.05 -2.30 -19.57
C GLY A 33 -4.69 -1.08 -18.69
N ALA A 34 -5.25 -0.97 -17.48
CA ALA A 34 -4.93 0.12 -16.56
C ALA A 34 -3.50 -0.01 -16.01
N ILE A 35 -2.85 1.13 -15.77
CA ILE A 35 -1.60 1.18 -15.02
C ILE A 35 -1.94 1.45 -13.56
N LEU A 36 -1.46 0.60 -12.65
CA LEU A 36 -1.62 0.75 -11.21
C LEU A 36 -0.28 1.12 -10.59
N VAL A 37 -0.24 2.22 -9.82
CA VAL A 37 0.95 2.63 -9.07
C VAL A 37 0.82 2.13 -7.63
N LEU A 38 1.69 1.20 -7.24
CA LEU A 38 1.72 0.65 -5.88
C LEU A 38 2.78 1.37 -5.05
N GLY A 39 2.33 2.09 -4.02
CA GLY A 39 3.22 2.63 -2.99
C GLY A 39 3.64 1.52 -2.02
N ILE A 40 4.95 1.26 -1.94
CA ILE A 40 5.52 0.18 -1.11
C ILE A 40 6.57 0.74 -0.15
N SER A 41 6.58 0.21 1.09
CA SER A 41 7.57 0.57 2.13
C SER A 41 8.59 -0.54 2.41
N GLY A 42 8.39 -1.74 1.87
CA GLY A 42 9.18 -2.92 2.21
C GLY A 42 8.68 -3.68 3.45
N GLY A 43 7.78 -3.11 4.21
CA GLY A 43 7.13 -3.77 5.34
C GLY A 43 6.16 -4.88 4.92
N PRO A 44 5.67 -5.70 5.89
CA PRO A 44 4.86 -6.88 5.61
C PRO A 44 3.59 -6.57 4.78
N ASP A 45 2.83 -5.53 5.15
CA ASP A 45 1.55 -5.22 4.53
C ASP A 45 1.73 -4.88 3.03
N SER A 46 2.66 -3.99 2.73
CA SER A 46 2.94 -3.58 1.34
C SER A 46 3.57 -4.70 0.52
N THR A 47 4.36 -5.58 1.14
CA THR A 47 4.96 -6.75 0.49
C THR A 47 3.90 -7.80 0.15
N ALA A 48 2.98 -8.08 1.08
CA ALA A 48 1.85 -8.99 0.84
C ALA A 48 0.95 -8.48 -0.29
N LEU A 49 0.66 -7.18 -0.29
CA LEU A 49 -0.12 -6.55 -1.36
C LEU A 49 0.58 -6.69 -2.72
N LEU A 50 1.88 -6.40 -2.79
CA LEU A 50 2.66 -6.55 -4.02
C LEU A 50 2.56 -7.96 -4.58
N VAL A 51 2.84 -8.99 -3.76
CA VAL A 51 2.87 -10.38 -4.22
C VAL A 51 1.49 -10.86 -4.64
N SER A 52 0.44 -10.47 -3.93
CA SER A 52 -0.94 -10.78 -4.30
C SER A 52 -1.34 -10.13 -5.63
N LEU A 53 -0.99 -8.85 -5.82
CA LEU A 53 -1.28 -8.14 -7.07
C LEU A 53 -0.55 -8.75 -8.27
N ILE A 54 0.70 -9.21 -8.11
CA ILE A 54 1.44 -9.92 -9.18
C ILE A 54 0.66 -11.14 -9.66
N LYS A 55 0.10 -11.94 -8.74
CA LYS A 55 -0.70 -13.12 -9.10
C LYS A 55 -2.01 -12.73 -9.80
N LEU A 56 -2.61 -11.61 -9.39
CA LEU A 56 -3.88 -11.11 -9.92
C LEU A 56 -3.74 -10.35 -11.25
N GLN A 57 -2.52 -9.94 -11.66
CA GLN A 57 -2.30 -9.24 -12.92
C GLN A 57 -2.92 -9.93 -14.14
N LYS A 58 -2.78 -11.27 -14.21
CA LYS A 58 -3.34 -12.03 -15.34
C LYS A 58 -4.87 -12.04 -15.35
N THR A 59 -5.48 -12.04 -14.16
CA THR A 59 -6.94 -12.07 -14.01
C THR A 59 -7.56 -10.74 -14.42
N PHE A 60 -6.96 -9.62 -13.96
CA PHE A 60 -7.51 -8.27 -14.19
C PHE A 60 -6.92 -7.57 -15.42
N GLY A 61 -5.78 -8.01 -15.94
CA GLY A 61 -5.15 -7.43 -17.12
C GLY A 61 -4.52 -6.06 -16.89
N PHE A 62 -4.23 -5.66 -15.66
CA PHE A 62 -3.54 -4.40 -15.35
C PHE A 62 -2.02 -4.51 -15.48
N VAL A 63 -1.34 -3.37 -15.57
CA VAL A 63 0.11 -3.24 -15.47
C VAL A 63 0.47 -2.65 -14.12
N LEU A 64 1.33 -3.33 -13.35
CA LEU A 64 1.77 -2.88 -12.03
C LEU A 64 3.09 -2.11 -12.13
N LYS A 65 3.14 -0.94 -11.51
CA LYS A 65 4.33 -0.11 -11.30
C LYS A 65 4.58 0.03 -9.81
N VAL A 66 5.81 -0.19 -9.38
CA VAL A 66 6.20 -0.15 -7.96
C VAL A 66 6.89 1.17 -7.67
N ALA A 67 6.42 1.88 -6.64
CA ALA A 67 6.90 3.17 -6.19
C ALA A 67 7.38 3.11 -4.74
N TYR A 68 8.63 3.43 -4.48
CA TYR A 68 9.20 3.59 -3.14
C TYR A 68 9.44 5.07 -2.85
N ILE A 69 9.06 5.53 -1.67
CA ILE A 69 9.26 6.93 -1.25
C ILE A 69 10.20 6.95 -0.05
N ASP A 70 11.44 7.41 -0.27
CA ASP A 70 12.39 7.69 0.81
C ASP A 70 12.05 9.03 1.46
N HIS A 71 11.62 8.98 2.71
CA HIS A 71 11.23 10.15 3.48
C HIS A 71 12.40 10.97 4.05
N GLY A 72 13.65 10.48 3.86
CA GLY A 72 14.85 11.13 4.40
C GLY A 72 14.92 11.15 5.92
N LEU A 73 14.23 10.23 6.60
CA LEU A 73 14.10 10.22 8.06
C LEU A 73 14.96 9.15 8.74
N ARG A 74 15.42 8.15 7.99
CA ARG A 74 16.09 6.97 8.54
C ARG A 74 17.32 6.61 7.69
N GLU A 75 18.35 6.09 8.34
CA GLU A 75 19.51 5.53 7.66
C GLU A 75 19.18 4.20 6.96
N GLU A 76 18.24 3.45 7.51
CA GLU A 76 17.77 2.16 6.99
C GLU A 76 16.96 2.28 5.67
N ALA A 77 16.54 3.49 5.29
CA ALA A 77 15.78 3.74 4.05
C ALA A 77 16.46 3.14 2.80
N LYS A 78 17.81 3.12 2.79
CA LYS A 78 18.56 2.47 1.71
C LYS A 78 18.36 0.97 1.66
N ASN A 79 18.32 0.30 2.82
CA ASN A 79 18.08 -1.14 2.90
C ASN A 79 16.64 -1.48 2.46
N GLU A 80 15.68 -0.62 2.83
CA GLU A 80 14.29 -0.75 2.41
C GLU A 80 14.16 -0.59 0.88
N GLU A 81 14.78 0.42 0.31
CA GLU A 81 14.81 0.64 -1.14
C GLU A 81 15.43 -0.54 -1.88
N ASP A 82 16.62 -1.02 -1.42
CA ASP A 82 17.33 -2.13 -2.03
C ASP A 82 16.50 -3.43 -1.98
N PHE A 83 15.79 -3.66 -0.87
CA PHE A 83 14.88 -4.80 -0.74
C PHE A 83 13.72 -4.70 -1.76
N VAL A 84 13.04 -3.55 -1.82
CA VAL A 84 11.94 -3.35 -2.76
C VAL A 84 12.39 -3.43 -4.20
N ARG A 85 13.55 -2.87 -4.53
CA ARG A 85 14.17 -2.95 -5.86
C ARG A 85 14.47 -4.39 -6.25
N THR A 86 15.07 -5.17 -5.32
CA THR A 86 15.38 -6.58 -5.54
C THR A 86 14.12 -7.40 -5.77
N LEU A 87 13.07 -7.15 -4.96
CA LEU A 87 11.79 -7.83 -5.10
C LEU A 87 11.12 -7.48 -6.43
N SER A 88 11.14 -6.21 -6.82
CA SER A 88 10.58 -5.75 -8.10
C SER A 88 11.29 -6.38 -9.29
N ASN A 89 12.62 -6.45 -9.26
CA ASN A 89 13.44 -7.08 -10.30
C ASN A 89 13.13 -8.58 -10.42
N LYS A 90 12.96 -9.29 -9.28
CA LYS A 90 12.61 -10.72 -9.27
C LYS A 90 11.32 -11.01 -10.05
N PHE A 91 10.39 -10.07 -10.05
CA PHE A 91 9.10 -10.20 -10.74
C PHE A 91 9.01 -9.40 -12.05
N ASN A 92 10.12 -8.88 -12.54
CA ASN A 92 10.19 -8.05 -13.77
C ASN A 92 9.23 -6.85 -13.74
N LEU A 93 9.07 -6.20 -12.58
CA LEU A 93 8.24 -5.01 -12.42
C LEU A 93 9.07 -3.75 -12.58
N ALA A 94 8.49 -2.74 -13.20
CA ALA A 94 9.09 -1.42 -13.21
C ALA A 94 9.06 -0.83 -11.80
N PHE A 95 10.22 -0.38 -11.32
CA PHE A 95 10.45 0.18 -10.01
C PHE A 95 10.97 1.61 -10.13
N GLU A 96 10.41 2.50 -9.34
CA GLU A 96 10.83 3.88 -9.21
C GLU A 96 10.96 4.26 -7.74
N SER A 97 11.99 5.04 -7.42
CA SER A 97 12.27 5.54 -6.08
C SER A 97 12.38 7.05 -6.12
N VAL A 98 11.70 7.72 -5.18
CA VAL A 98 11.77 9.18 -5.01
C VAL A 98 12.15 9.49 -3.58
N LYS A 99 13.17 10.34 -3.43
CA LYS A 99 13.57 10.89 -2.14
C LYS A 99 12.88 12.23 -1.90
N VAL A 100 12.29 12.38 -0.71
CA VAL A 100 11.64 13.62 -0.27
C VAL A 100 12.24 14.13 1.04
N ASP A 101 12.25 15.44 1.24
CA ASP A 101 12.73 16.06 2.48
C ASP A 101 11.55 16.34 3.42
N THR A 102 11.25 15.36 4.28
CA THR A 102 10.16 15.46 5.24
C THR A 102 10.41 16.52 6.30
N LEU A 103 11.67 16.72 6.73
CA LEU A 103 11.99 17.67 7.78
C LEU A 103 11.88 19.13 7.30
N GLU A 104 12.30 19.43 6.09
CA GLU A 104 12.10 20.74 5.49
C GLU A 104 10.62 21.03 5.30
N TYR A 105 9.87 20.07 4.74
CA TYR A 105 8.43 20.20 4.53
C TYR A 105 7.67 20.43 5.83
N GLN A 106 8.01 19.71 6.89
CA GLN A 106 7.46 19.86 8.23
C GLN A 106 7.63 21.28 8.77
N LYS A 107 8.86 21.81 8.71
CA LYS A 107 9.19 23.15 9.18
C LYS A 107 8.42 24.24 8.41
N LYS A 108 8.38 24.11 7.09
CA LYS A 108 7.73 25.08 6.21
C LYS A 108 6.21 25.15 6.41
N ASN A 109 5.57 23.99 6.62
CA ASN A 109 4.11 23.89 6.67
C ASN A 109 3.55 23.80 8.09
N LYS A 110 4.41 23.77 9.14
CA LYS A 110 4.03 23.65 10.56
C LYS A 110 3.14 22.42 10.85
N LEU A 111 3.41 21.31 10.17
CA LEU A 111 2.72 20.04 10.31
C LEU A 111 3.48 19.11 11.26
N SER A 112 2.82 18.04 11.73
CA SER A 112 3.53 16.95 12.37
C SER A 112 4.43 16.21 11.35
N GLN A 113 5.43 15.47 11.83
CA GLN A 113 6.30 14.66 10.97
C GLN A 113 5.50 13.61 10.18
N GLU A 114 4.51 13.00 10.82
CA GLU A 114 3.64 11.99 10.21
C GLU A 114 2.77 12.58 9.09
N GLU A 115 2.12 13.72 9.34
CA GLU A 115 1.34 14.42 8.32
C GLU A 115 2.22 14.87 7.15
N SER A 116 3.42 15.37 7.43
CA SER A 116 4.38 15.77 6.40
C SER A 116 4.81 14.60 5.53
N ALA A 117 5.15 13.46 6.14
CA ALA A 117 5.49 12.24 5.43
C ALA A 117 4.31 11.73 4.59
N ARG A 118 3.09 11.75 5.15
CA ARG A 118 1.87 11.38 4.43
C ARG A 118 1.61 12.29 3.22
N HIS A 119 1.71 13.62 3.38
CA HIS A 119 1.54 14.57 2.29
C HIS A 119 2.56 14.35 1.17
N LEU A 120 3.84 14.24 1.52
CA LEU A 120 4.91 14.04 0.54
C LEU A 120 4.78 12.69 -0.18
N ARG A 121 4.37 11.63 0.52
CA ARG A 121 4.10 10.33 -0.09
C ARG A 121 3.04 10.43 -1.18
N TYR A 122 1.87 10.97 -0.85
CA TYR A 122 0.79 11.08 -1.84
C TYR A 122 1.11 12.06 -2.96
N LYS A 123 1.87 13.13 -2.67
CA LYS A 123 2.37 14.04 -3.70
C LYS A 123 3.25 13.29 -4.70
N ALA A 124 4.27 12.59 -4.23
CA ALA A 124 5.19 11.83 -5.09
C ALA A 124 4.45 10.74 -5.90
N LEU A 125 3.57 9.97 -5.25
CA LEU A 125 2.75 8.96 -5.93
C LEU A 125 1.81 9.58 -6.98
N SER A 126 1.26 10.76 -6.73
CA SER A 126 0.44 11.49 -7.69
C SER A 126 1.25 11.96 -8.90
N GLU A 127 2.45 12.48 -8.69
CA GLU A 127 3.35 12.92 -9.76
C GLU A 127 3.73 11.73 -10.65
N MET A 128 4.17 10.61 -10.07
CA MET A 128 4.43 9.37 -10.81
C MET A 128 3.19 8.86 -11.58
N SER A 129 2.02 8.91 -10.95
CA SER A 129 0.79 8.47 -11.60
C SER A 129 0.48 9.30 -12.84
N LYS A 130 0.69 10.61 -12.79
CA LYS A 130 0.51 11.51 -13.94
C LYS A 130 1.47 11.21 -15.08
N GLU A 131 2.75 11.04 -14.76
CA GLU A 131 3.80 10.73 -15.75
C GLU A 131 3.49 9.40 -16.47
N LEU A 132 2.88 8.45 -15.76
CA LEU A 132 2.52 7.14 -16.28
C LEU A 132 1.10 7.09 -16.90
N ASN A 133 0.34 8.19 -16.91
CA ASN A 133 -1.09 8.22 -17.23
C ASN A 133 -1.90 7.18 -16.41
N SER A 134 -1.54 7.01 -15.15
CA SER A 134 -2.26 6.16 -14.20
C SER A 134 -3.32 6.96 -13.44
N HIS A 135 -4.49 6.36 -13.25
CA HIS A 135 -5.58 6.93 -12.44
C HIS A 135 -5.72 6.23 -11.09
N HIS A 136 -4.84 5.27 -10.77
CA HIS A 136 -5.01 4.42 -9.60
C HIS A 136 -3.71 4.26 -8.83
N ILE A 137 -3.73 4.69 -7.57
CA ILE A 137 -2.68 4.46 -6.57
C ILE A 137 -3.17 3.41 -5.60
N LEU A 138 -2.38 2.35 -5.38
CA LEU A 138 -2.67 1.32 -4.39
C LEU A 138 -1.76 1.49 -3.18
N VAL A 139 -2.32 1.28 -1.98
CA VAL A 139 -1.59 1.38 -0.71
C VAL A 139 -2.01 0.25 0.23
N GLY A 140 -1.06 -0.21 1.05
CA GLY A 140 -1.20 -1.36 1.93
C GLY A 140 -1.80 -1.02 3.30
N HIS A 141 -2.88 -0.22 3.39
CA HIS A 141 -3.58 -0.01 4.65
C HIS A 141 -4.43 -1.24 4.99
N THR A 142 -4.34 -1.69 6.25
CA THR A 142 -4.95 -2.92 6.75
C THR A 142 -6.19 -2.64 7.60
N ARG A 143 -6.86 -3.72 8.04
CA ARG A 143 -7.96 -3.65 9.01
C ARG A 143 -7.50 -3.05 10.35
N ASP A 144 -6.28 -3.35 10.75
CA ASP A 144 -5.70 -2.80 12.00
C ASP A 144 -5.52 -1.28 11.87
N ASP A 145 -5.05 -0.77 10.73
CA ASP A 145 -4.95 0.68 10.46
C ASP A 145 -6.33 1.34 10.40
N GLN A 146 -7.35 0.61 9.92
CA GLN A 146 -8.73 1.06 9.90
C GLN A 146 -9.27 1.25 11.33
N LEU A 147 -9.07 0.26 12.19
CA LEU A 147 -9.49 0.32 13.60
C LEU A 147 -8.77 1.48 14.32
N GLU A 148 -7.47 1.62 14.12
CA GLU A 148 -6.69 2.72 14.66
C GLU A 148 -7.25 4.09 14.23
N THR A 149 -7.56 4.24 12.94
CA THR A 149 -8.13 5.48 12.40
C THR A 149 -9.46 5.82 13.05
N ILE A 150 -10.35 4.84 13.21
CA ILE A 150 -11.66 5.00 13.85
C ILE A 150 -11.48 5.40 15.32
N LEU A 151 -10.60 4.72 16.06
CA LEU A 151 -10.32 5.03 17.47
C LEU A 151 -9.74 6.43 17.64
N MET A 152 -8.79 6.82 16.80
CA MET A 152 -8.21 8.18 16.82
C MET A 152 -9.26 9.25 16.52
N ASN A 153 -10.17 9.01 15.58
CA ASN A 153 -11.25 9.93 15.27
C ASN A 153 -12.23 10.06 16.45
N LEU A 154 -12.57 8.94 17.09
CA LEU A 154 -13.41 8.93 18.29
C LEU A 154 -12.78 9.73 19.43
N MET A 155 -11.49 9.52 19.70
CA MET A 155 -10.76 10.27 20.74
C MET A 155 -10.66 11.76 20.48
N ARG A 156 -10.67 12.18 19.21
CA ARG A 156 -10.69 13.60 18.79
C ARG A 156 -12.09 14.21 18.83
N GLY A 157 -13.11 13.44 19.23
CA GLY A 157 -14.50 13.91 19.31
C GLY A 157 -15.17 14.02 17.95
N ALA A 158 -14.73 13.25 16.96
CA ALA A 158 -15.40 13.23 15.67
C ALA A 158 -16.82 12.68 15.83
N GLY A 159 -17.79 13.31 15.11
CA GLY A 159 -19.16 12.81 15.02
C GLY A 159 -19.26 11.49 14.26
N LEU A 160 -20.50 11.09 13.92
CA LEU A 160 -20.78 9.81 13.23
C LEU A 160 -19.95 9.65 11.93
N ASP A 161 -19.69 10.72 11.20
CA ASP A 161 -18.87 10.69 9.98
C ASP A 161 -17.42 10.25 10.25
N GLY A 162 -16.88 10.57 11.43
CA GLY A 162 -15.53 10.14 11.81
C GLY A 162 -15.43 8.66 12.15
N LEU A 163 -16.55 7.98 12.42
CA LEU A 163 -16.60 6.55 12.73
C LEU A 163 -16.59 5.68 11.46
N THR A 164 -16.72 6.25 10.29
CA THR A 164 -16.67 5.48 9.03
C THR A 164 -15.28 4.99 8.68
N GLY A 165 -14.22 5.62 9.22
CA GLY A 165 -12.83 5.27 8.95
C GLY A 165 -12.39 5.63 7.53
N MET A 166 -11.56 4.78 6.92
CA MET A 166 -11.05 4.95 5.55
C MET A 166 -11.93 4.19 4.55
N ASP A 167 -12.22 4.83 3.41
CA ASP A 167 -12.88 4.14 2.29
C ASP A 167 -11.91 3.23 1.54
N THR A 168 -12.42 2.13 1.00
CA THR A 168 -11.66 1.23 0.11
C THR A 168 -11.18 1.95 -1.14
N VAL A 169 -12.03 2.80 -1.70
CA VAL A 169 -11.69 3.70 -2.82
C VAL A 169 -11.96 5.13 -2.40
N ALA A 170 -10.94 5.96 -2.41
CA ALA A 170 -11.05 7.38 -2.09
C ALA A 170 -10.41 8.22 -3.19
N LYS A 171 -10.96 9.40 -3.45
CA LYS A 171 -10.29 10.38 -4.33
C LYS A 171 -9.05 10.93 -3.62
N LEU A 172 -8.00 11.17 -4.39
CA LEU A 172 -6.85 11.89 -3.87
C LEU A 172 -7.29 13.29 -3.43
N PRO A 173 -6.95 13.73 -2.20
CA PRO A 173 -7.33 15.07 -1.72
C PRO A 173 -6.89 16.17 -2.68
N PRO A 174 -7.73 17.23 -2.93
CA PRO A 174 -7.41 18.29 -3.89
C PRO A 174 -6.07 19.00 -3.61
N LEU A 175 -5.68 19.12 -2.33
CA LEU A 175 -4.37 19.68 -1.92
C LEU A 175 -3.18 18.86 -2.42
N LEU A 176 -3.39 17.60 -2.77
CA LEU A 176 -2.37 16.67 -3.24
C LEU A 176 -2.55 16.33 -4.73
N ASN A 177 -3.68 16.73 -5.30
CA ASN A 177 -3.97 16.58 -6.72
C ASN A 177 -3.79 17.94 -7.41
N PHE A 178 -2.59 18.19 -7.93
CA PHE A 178 -2.25 19.46 -8.61
C PHE A 178 -2.88 19.59 -10.00
N ASP A 179 -3.58 18.56 -10.47
CA ASP A 179 -4.27 18.57 -11.77
C ASP A 179 -5.73 18.17 -11.58
N THR A 180 -6.63 19.14 -11.73
CA THR A 180 -8.07 18.96 -11.60
C THR A 180 -8.70 18.20 -12.78
N LYS A 181 -7.94 17.91 -13.85
CA LYS A 181 -8.46 17.25 -15.06
C LYS A 181 -8.45 15.73 -14.96
N ASN A 182 -7.49 15.15 -14.18
CA ASN A 182 -7.36 13.71 -14.03
C ASN A 182 -7.58 13.33 -12.56
N GLU A 183 -8.76 12.76 -12.25
CA GLU A 183 -9.05 12.24 -10.92
C GLU A 183 -8.21 10.99 -10.65
N ILE A 184 -7.36 11.05 -9.64
CA ILE A 184 -6.58 9.91 -9.16
C ILE A 184 -7.32 9.30 -7.97
N SER A 185 -7.56 8.00 -8.03
CA SER A 185 -8.15 7.21 -6.96
C SER A 185 -7.07 6.54 -6.12
N ILE A 186 -7.24 6.55 -4.80
CA ILE A 186 -6.46 5.73 -3.86
C ILE A 186 -7.28 4.49 -3.57
N ILE A 187 -6.72 3.31 -3.80
CA ILE A 187 -7.35 2.02 -3.54
C ILE A 187 -6.62 1.32 -2.39
N ARG A 188 -7.38 0.74 -1.45
CA ARG A 188 -6.87 0.07 -0.24
C ARG A 188 -7.37 -1.37 -0.19
N PRO A 189 -6.73 -2.30 -0.91
CA PRO A 189 -7.24 -3.66 -1.02
C PRO A 189 -7.13 -4.49 0.27
N LEU A 190 -6.35 -4.03 1.27
CA LEU A 190 -6.13 -4.76 2.53
C LEU A 190 -7.01 -4.29 3.70
N LEU A 191 -7.98 -3.36 3.49
CA LEU A 191 -8.76 -2.79 4.61
C LEU A 191 -9.56 -3.84 5.41
N ASP A 192 -9.91 -4.97 4.82
CA ASP A 192 -10.62 -6.07 5.49
C ASP A 192 -9.69 -7.23 5.91
N ILE A 193 -8.37 -7.02 5.80
CA ILE A 193 -7.36 -8.04 6.10
C ILE A 193 -6.53 -7.57 7.30
N SER A 194 -6.42 -8.42 8.33
CA SER A 194 -5.62 -8.15 9.52
C SER A 194 -4.14 -8.38 9.28
N LYS A 195 -3.31 -7.72 10.10
CA LYS A 195 -1.85 -7.96 10.12
C LYS A 195 -1.49 -9.42 10.40
N ASN A 196 -2.30 -10.11 11.20
CA ASN A 196 -2.10 -11.53 11.47
C ASN A 196 -2.32 -12.40 10.21
N GLU A 197 -3.38 -12.14 9.44
CA GLU A 197 -3.63 -12.83 8.16
C GLU A 197 -2.51 -12.57 7.15
N ILE A 198 -1.98 -11.33 7.13
CA ILE A 198 -0.86 -10.93 6.27
C ILE A 198 0.41 -11.70 6.65
N ASN A 199 0.75 -11.77 7.93
CA ASN A 199 1.93 -12.49 8.41
C ASN A 199 1.85 -13.97 8.05
N THR A 200 0.71 -14.62 8.32
CA THR A 200 0.48 -16.02 7.93
C THR A 200 0.66 -16.23 6.43
N TYR A 201 0.11 -15.34 5.61
CA TYR A 201 0.24 -15.40 4.16
C TYR A 201 1.71 -15.29 3.69
N LEU A 202 2.48 -14.40 4.29
CA LEU A 202 3.89 -14.22 3.95
C LEU A 202 4.73 -15.43 4.37
N GLU A 203 4.43 -16.03 5.52
CA GLU A 203 5.05 -17.28 5.99
C GLU A 203 4.78 -18.44 5.00
N GLU A 204 3.52 -18.62 4.58
CA GLU A 204 3.14 -19.61 3.58
C GLU A 204 3.87 -19.42 2.23
N MET A 205 4.13 -18.15 1.88
CA MET A 205 4.87 -17.80 0.66
C MET A 205 6.40 -17.86 0.82
N ASN A 206 6.92 -18.19 2.01
CA ASN A 206 8.34 -18.17 2.35
C ASN A 206 8.99 -16.79 2.03
N LEU A 207 8.27 -15.71 2.32
CA LEU A 207 8.74 -14.35 2.15
C LEU A 207 9.02 -13.72 3.51
N THR A 208 10.22 -13.15 3.64
CA THR A 208 10.63 -12.40 4.83
C THR A 208 10.67 -10.92 4.49
N PRO A 209 9.63 -10.14 4.82
CA PRO A 209 9.65 -8.70 4.65
C PRO A 209 10.60 -8.05 5.65
N LEU A 210 10.91 -6.78 5.43
CA LEU A 210 11.65 -6.01 6.43
C LEU A 210 10.75 -5.72 7.63
N ILE A 211 11.29 -5.92 8.82
CA ILE A 211 10.61 -5.58 10.07
C ILE A 211 11.01 -4.15 10.43
N ASP A 212 10.04 -3.26 10.48
CA ASP A 212 10.26 -1.89 10.94
C ASP A 212 10.32 -1.88 12.47
N GLU A 213 11.52 -1.76 13.03
CA GLU A 213 11.74 -1.69 14.48
C GLU A 213 11.06 -0.45 15.12
N SER A 214 10.75 0.58 14.33
CA SER A 214 10.07 1.78 14.83
C SER A 214 8.60 1.55 15.18
N ASN A 215 7.98 0.47 14.71
CA ASN A 215 6.63 0.08 15.12
C ASN A 215 6.52 -0.23 16.62
N ASN A 216 7.64 -0.54 17.28
CA ASN A 216 7.71 -0.79 18.73
C ASN A 216 8.10 0.44 19.56
N SER A 217 8.31 1.60 18.93
CA SER A 217 8.73 2.81 19.64
C SER A 217 7.54 3.58 20.22
N PRO A 218 7.49 3.83 21.56
CA PRO A 218 6.41 4.61 22.18
C PRO A 218 6.44 6.11 21.82
N LYS A 219 7.32 6.51 20.93
CA LYS A 219 7.52 7.90 20.51
C LYS A 219 6.42 8.42 19.59
N TYR A 220 5.68 7.53 18.95
CA TYR A 220 4.55 7.88 18.06
C TYR A 220 3.24 7.77 18.83
N SER A 221 2.32 8.71 18.59
CA SER A 221 1.00 8.76 19.25
C SER A 221 0.17 7.47 19.05
N ARG A 222 0.44 6.74 17.98
CA ARG A 222 -0.11 5.42 17.66
C ARG A 222 0.18 4.36 18.72
N ASN A 223 1.33 4.41 19.37
CA ASN A 223 1.78 3.40 20.32
C ASN A 223 1.34 3.70 21.76
N ARG A 224 0.45 4.69 21.97
CA ARG A 224 -0.08 5.11 23.28
C ARG A 224 -1.55 4.79 23.48
N VAL A 225 -2.19 4.10 22.52
CA VAL A 225 -3.61 3.71 22.59
C VAL A 225 -3.74 2.24 22.95
#